data_0297ef437e1285da9c2a4d8e9ececd4f
#
_entry.id   0297ef437e1285da9c2a4d8e9ececd4f
#
_cell.length_a   1.000
_cell.length_b   1.000
_cell.length_c   1.000
_cell.angle_alpha   90.00
_cell.angle_beta   90.00
_cell.angle_gamma   90.00
#
_symmetry.space_group_name_H-M   'P 1'
#
loop_
_entity.id
_entity.type
_entity.pdbx_description
1 polymer ?
#
loop_
_entity_poly.entity_id
_entity_poly.type
_entity_poly.pdbx_seq_one_letter_code
_entity_poly.pdbx_strand_id
1 'polypeptide(L)'
;MGYAEELKKRAEEVREKHYAETYEQIKMMMATAVEQGKRSTSVSYKFFQGDNALLKYVIEKCVEDEFVLRLYEERMEIRLEE
;
A
#
# COMPACT_ATOMS: atom_id res chain seq x y z
N MET A 1 27.44 16.40 -13.87
CA MET A 1 26.55 15.42 -13.25
C MET A 1 27.31 14.16 -12.92
N GLY A 2 27.23 13.74 -11.68
CA GLY A 2 27.97 12.57 -11.23
C GLY A 2 27.15 11.30 -11.26
N TYR A 3 27.84 10.19 -11.15
CA TYR A 3 27.24 8.86 -11.09
C TYR A 3 26.26 8.72 -9.90
N ALA A 4 26.56 9.39 -8.79
CA ALA A 4 25.69 9.35 -7.61
C ALA A 4 24.29 9.92 -7.92
N GLU A 5 24.18 10.92 -8.75
CA GLU A 5 22.88 11.48 -9.14
C GLU A 5 22.09 10.52 -10.01
N GLU A 6 22.78 9.83 -10.91
CA GLU A 6 22.14 8.81 -11.72
C GLU A 6 21.60 7.67 -10.87
N LEU A 7 22.37 7.26 -9.86
CA LEU A 7 21.93 6.21 -8.93
C LEU A 7 20.76 6.66 -8.07
N LYS A 8 20.75 7.92 -7.63
CA LYS A 8 19.63 8.46 -6.86
C LYS A 8 18.34 8.44 -7.67
N LYS A 9 18.42 8.85 -8.93
CA LYS A 9 17.29 8.85 -9.83
C LYS A 9 16.75 7.44 -10.05
N ARG A 10 17.66 6.49 -10.27
CA ARG A 10 17.31 5.09 -10.45
C ARG A 10 16.71 4.49 -9.18
N ALA A 11 17.26 4.84 -8.02
CA ALA A 11 16.72 4.38 -6.73
C ALA A 11 15.29 4.88 -6.51
N GLU A 12 14.99 6.12 -6.89
CA GLU A 12 13.64 6.65 -6.80
C GLU A 12 12.68 5.91 -7.73
N GLU A 13 13.08 5.64 -8.96
CA GLU A 13 12.26 4.90 -9.92
C GLU A 13 11.95 3.48 -9.43
N VAL A 14 12.97 2.79 -8.90
CA VAL A 14 12.80 1.44 -8.35
C VAL A 14 11.87 1.46 -7.13
N ARG A 15 12.01 2.46 -6.26
CA ARG A 15 11.15 2.60 -5.09
C ARG A 15 9.71 2.87 -5.46
N GLU A 16 9.47 3.78 -6.42
CA GLU A 16 8.12 4.07 -6.90
C GLU A 16 7.46 2.83 -7.49
N LYS A 17 8.21 2.07 -8.27
CA LYS A 17 7.71 0.82 -8.83
C LYS A 17 7.36 -0.18 -7.74
N HIS A 18 8.22 -0.31 -6.74
CA HIS A 18 7.98 -1.20 -5.60
C HIS A 18 6.72 -0.79 -4.84
N TYR A 19 6.53 0.50 -4.61
CA TYR A 19 5.36 1.03 -3.91
C TYR A 19 4.09 0.73 -4.69
N ALA A 20 4.11 0.96 -6.01
CA ALA A 20 2.97 0.70 -6.87
C ALA A 20 2.62 -0.79 -6.89
N GLU A 21 3.63 -1.66 -6.99
CA GLU A 21 3.42 -3.12 -6.96
C GLU A 21 2.84 -3.57 -5.62
N THR A 22 3.30 -2.98 -4.52
CA THR A 22 2.78 -3.29 -3.19
C THR A 22 1.30 -2.92 -3.09
N TYR A 23 0.93 -1.77 -3.61
CA TYR A 23 -0.47 -1.36 -3.61
C TYR A 23 -1.32 -2.28 -4.49
N GLU A 24 -0.79 -2.71 -5.65
CA GLU A 24 -1.50 -3.68 -6.49
C GLU A 24 -1.78 -4.99 -5.75
N GLN A 25 -0.83 -5.46 -4.94
CA GLN A 25 -1.03 -6.64 -4.12
C GLN A 25 -2.16 -6.43 -3.11
N ILE A 26 -2.23 -5.27 -2.51
CA ILE A 26 -3.30 -4.93 -1.56
C ILE A 26 -4.66 -4.90 -2.27
N LYS A 27 -4.72 -4.34 -3.48
CA LYS A 27 -5.96 -4.35 -4.26
C LYS A 27 -6.40 -5.78 -4.59
N MET A 28 -5.45 -6.66 -4.88
CA MET A 28 -5.76 -8.08 -5.12
C MET A 28 -6.29 -8.76 -3.87
N MET A 29 -5.74 -8.45 -2.71
CA MET A 29 -6.25 -8.96 -1.43
C MET A 29 -7.70 -8.52 -1.22
N MET A 30 -8.01 -7.28 -1.53
CA MET A 30 -9.35 -6.76 -1.41
C MET A 30 -10.30 -7.42 -2.41
N ALA A 31 -9.87 -7.59 -3.66
CA ALA A 31 -10.67 -8.27 -4.67
C ALA A 31 -10.98 -9.71 -4.26
N THR A 32 -10.00 -10.42 -3.72
CA THR A 32 -10.19 -11.79 -3.23
C THR A 32 -11.20 -11.82 -2.09
N ALA A 33 -11.11 -10.88 -1.16
CA ALA A 33 -12.06 -10.79 -0.05
C ALA A 33 -13.50 -10.58 -0.57
N VAL A 34 -13.66 -9.72 -1.55
CA VAL A 34 -14.97 -9.46 -2.17
C VAL A 34 -15.54 -10.71 -2.83
N GLU A 35 -14.70 -11.47 -3.53
CA GLU A 35 -15.13 -12.74 -4.14
C GLU A 35 -15.57 -13.76 -3.10
N GLN A 36 -15.03 -13.67 -1.89
CA GLN A 36 -15.42 -14.53 -0.76
C GLN A 36 -16.65 -14.01 -0.02
N GLY A 37 -17.27 -12.95 -0.50
CA GLY A 37 -18.44 -12.35 0.13
C GLY A 37 -18.12 -11.39 1.27
N LYS A 38 -16.86 -11.01 1.42
CA LYS A 38 -16.43 -10.06 2.44
C LYS A 38 -16.42 -8.65 1.88
N ARG A 39 -16.48 -7.66 2.75
CA ARG A 39 -16.45 -6.25 2.35
C ARG A 39 -15.25 -5.51 2.93
N SER A 40 -14.33 -6.24 3.50
CA SER A 40 -13.12 -5.68 4.09
C SER A 40 -12.00 -6.69 4.11
N THR A 41 -10.77 -6.20 4.22
CA THR A 41 -9.60 -7.03 4.45
C THR A 41 -8.70 -6.31 5.45
N SER A 42 -7.85 -7.04 6.12
CA SER A 42 -6.90 -6.47 7.08
C SER A 42 -5.47 -6.72 6.61
N VAL A 43 -4.62 -5.72 6.81
CA VAL A 43 -3.20 -5.80 6.47
C VAL A 43 -2.40 -5.47 7.72
N SER A 44 -1.55 -6.40 8.16
CA SER A 44 -0.66 -6.15 9.28
C SER A 44 0.38 -5.10 8.88
N TYR A 45 0.78 -4.24 9.81
CA TYR A 45 1.84 -3.27 9.53
C TYR A 45 3.19 -3.94 9.25
N LYS A 46 3.37 -5.18 9.66
CA LYS A 46 4.55 -5.97 9.33
C LYS A 46 4.70 -6.20 7.82
N PHE A 47 3.59 -6.14 7.09
CA PHE A 47 3.60 -6.24 5.63
C PHE A 47 4.47 -5.16 4.99
N PHE A 48 4.56 -3.99 5.63
CA PHE A 48 5.33 -2.86 5.11
C PHE A 48 6.78 -2.85 5.57
N GLN A 49 7.19 -3.84 6.38
CA GLN A 49 8.58 -4.05 6.82
C GLN A 49 9.23 -2.81 7.45
N GLY A 50 8.44 -2.03 8.18
CA GLY A 50 8.94 -0.83 8.84
C GLY A 50 9.13 0.37 7.93
N ASP A 51 8.74 0.28 6.66
CA ASP A 51 8.83 1.40 5.71
C ASP A 51 7.61 2.31 5.87
N ASN A 52 7.76 3.35 6.67
CA ASN A 52 6.68 4.30 6.95
C ASN A 52 6.27 5.10 5.71
N ALA A 53 7.19 5.34 4.79
CA ALA A 53 6.89 6.04 3.54
C ALA A 53 6.00 5.17 2.64
N LEU A 54 6.24 3.87 2.62
CA LEU A 54 5.40 2.92 1.89
C LEU A 54 4.01 2.88 2.50
N LEU A 55 3.91 2.80 3.82
CA LEU A 55 2.61 2.80 4.51
C LEU A 55 1.82 4.06 4.16
N LYS A 56 2.47 5.22 4.21
CA LYS A 56 1.83 6.49 3.86
C LYS A 56 1.35 6.48 2.40
N TYR A 57 2.17 5.99 1.49
CA TYR A 57 1.82 5.87 0.07
C TYR A 57 0.55 5.02 -0.10
N VAL A 58 0.51 3.88 0.57
CA VAL A 58 -0.64 2.97 0.47
C VAL A 58 -1.90 3.62 1.04
N ILE A 59 -1.79 4.30 2.17
CA ILE A 59 -2.93 5.01 2.77
C ILE A 59 -3.47 6.05 1.79
N GLU A 60 -2.59 6.86 1.18
CA GLU A 60 -3.00 7.87 0.22
C GLU A 60 -3.69 7.26 -1.00
N LYS A 61 -3.15 6.14 -1.52
CA LYS A 61 -3.76 5.46 -2.66
C LYS A 61 -5.11 4.84 -2.32
N CYS A 62 -5.26 4.28 -1.15
CA CYS A 62 -6.55 3.75 -0.70
C CYS A 62 -7.60 4.86 -0.64
N VAL A 63 -7.24 6.02 -0.13
CA VAL A 63 -8.15 7.17 -0.06
C VAL A 63 -8.52 7.65 -1.47
N GLU A 64 -7.55 7.74 -2.37
CA GLU A 64 -7.80 8.11 -3.77
C GLU A 64 -8.77 7.14 -4.45
N ASP A 65 -8.67 5.86 -4.16
CA ASP A 65 -9.53 4.82 -4.72
C ASP A 65 -10.83 4.63 -3.94
N GLU A 66 -11.11 5.54 -3.01
CA GLU A 66 -12.36 5.58 -2.26
C GLU A 66 -12.58 4.42 -1.30
N PHE A 67 -11.50 3.75 -0.87
CA PHE A 67 -11.60 2.79 0.23
C PHE A 67 -11.69 3.51 1.57
N VAL A 68 -12.40 2.90 2.50
CA VAL A 68 -12.47 3.39 3.87
C VAL A 68 -11.42 2.66 4.70
N LEU A 69 -10.63 3.42 5.46
CA LEU A 69 -9.56 2.85 6.27
C LEU A 69 -9.88 2.98 7.76
N ARG A 70 -9.55 1.94 8.50
CA ARG A 70 -9.55 1.97 9.96
C ARG A 70 -8.16 1.54 10.42
N LEU A 71 -7.48 2.41 11.14
CA LEU A 71 -6.12 2.15 11.62
C LEU A 71 -6.16 1.66 13.05
N TYR A 72 -5.65 0.46 13.27
CA TYR A 72 -5.52 -0.12 14.59
C TYR A 72 -4.05 -0.14 14.98
N GLU A 73 -3.75 -0.57 16.19
CA GLU A 73 -2.39 -0.56 16.72
C GLU A 73 -1.43 -1.47 15.93
N GLU A 74 -1.91 -2.63 15.50
CA GLU A 74 -1.07 -3.63 14.82
C GLU A 74 -1.41 -3.88 13.36
N ARG A 75 -2.55 -3.34 12.90
CA ARG A 75 -3.04 -3.60 11.55
C ARG A 75 -3.87 -2.46 11.03
N MET A 76 -4.08 -2.49 9.73
CA MET A 76 -4.95 -1.56 9.03
C MET A 76 -6.10 -2.37 8.42
N GLU A 77 -7.33 -1.92 8.60
CA GLU A 77 -8.47 -2.51 7.93
C GLU A 77 -8.86 -1.65 6.73
N ILE A 78 -9.02 -2.29 5.59
CA ILE A 78 -9.43 -1.64 4.35
C ILE A 78 -10.85 -2.12 4.03
N ARG A 79 -11.78 -1.20 3.91
CA ARG A 79 -13.20 -1.50 3.72
C ARG A 79 -13.72 -0.84 2.45
N LEU A 80 -14.73 -1.46 1.85
CA LEU A 80 -15.44 -0.85 0.71
C LEU A 80 -16.30 0.33 1.16
N GLU A 81 -16.84 0.25 2.40
CA GLU A 81 -17.77 1.24 2.94
C GLU A 81 -17.74 1.18 4.48
N GLU A 82 -18.25 2.21 5.11
CA GLU A 82 -18.35 2.26 6.57
C GLU A 82 -19.38 1.29 7.15
#